data_abd24d42bee86b223050a39064e3385e
#
_entry.id   abd24d42bee86b223050a39064e3385e
#
_cell.length_a   1.000
_cell.length_b   1.000
_cell.length_c   1.000
_cell.angle_alpha   90.00
_cell.angle_beta   90.00
_cell.angle_gamma   90.00
#
_symmetry.space_group_name_H-M   'P 1'
#
loop_
_entity.id
_entity.type
_entity.pdbx_description
1 polymer ?
#
loop_
_entity_poly.entity_id
_entity_poly.type
_entity_poly.pdbx_seq_one_letter_code
_entity_poly.pdbx_strand_id
1 'polypeptide(L)'
;IGYGKADQALKDTPKEGDKIVILGGDNYRIGMGGAAVSSSDTGEFESGIELNAVQRSNPEMQKRAANAVRGMVESEENFIVSIHDHGAGGHLNCLSELVEDTGGKIDLDKLPLGDPTLSAKEIIGNESQERMGLVIAEKHIDTLQKIADRERSPMYTVGDVTENNRFTFESKKKGDKPMDLALEDMFGSSPKTVLTDITVERNYKNSRYKTKNLEIYLKQVLQLEAVACKDWLTNKVDRCVGGKVAKQQCVGPLQIPLNNVGVMALDYNGKEGVATSIGHAPISGLIDPAAGSRIAITESLTNLIWAPLKDNLKSVSLSANWMWPCKNEGEDARLYKAVQAVSEFSIDLGVNVPTGKDSLSMKQKYTDSEVISPGTVIISAAGNCSEISKVVEPLLKVDGGNIYYINVSQDEYKLGGSSFNQTLNTIGNETPDVTNASYVKNTFNTIQKLIKADKIKAGHDIASGGFITTLLEMCFADVNLGADFNISELNEEDAIKVLFSENAGIVFQADTSIEAAFEEVGITVFNIGTANNSGKVTIKNNEETFSFDVAEMRDVWYKTS
;
A
#
# COMPACT_ATOMS: atom_id res chain seq x y z
N ILE A 1 5.31 5.83 7.63
CA ILE A 1 6.74 6.20 7.48
C ILE A 1 6.91 7.57 8.10
N GLY A 2 7.95 7.74 8.90
CA GLY A 2 8.23 8.97 9.63
C GLY A 2 9.71 9.16 9.89
N TYR A 3 10.02 10.29 10.50
CA TYR A 3 11.36 10.63 10.98
C TYR A 3 11.31 10.77 12.50
N GLY A 4 12.23 10.14 13.20
CA GLY A 4 12.30 10.14 14.66
C GLY A 4 13.74 10.15 15.16
N LYS A 5 13.92 10.37 16.46
CA LYS A 5 15.21 10.28 17.14
C LYS A 5 15.63 8.80 17.23
N ALA A 6 16.89 8.49 16.92
CA ALA A 6 17.39 7.12 16.90
C ALA A 6 17.40 6.46 18.30
N ASP A 7 17.59 7.24 19.35
CA ASP A 7 17.55 6.81 20.75
C ASP A 7 16.14 6.45 21.24
N GLN A 8 15.09 6.78 20.47
CA GLN A 8 13.70 6.46 20.78
C GLN A 8 13.14 5.34 19.88
N ALA A 9 13.97 4.69 19.09
CA ALA A 9 13.54 3.64 18.16
C ALA A 9 13.18 2.32 18.84
N LEU A 10 13.70 2.08 20.05
CA LEU A 10 13.43 0.88 20.84
C LEU A 10 12.70 1.27 22.12
N LYS A 11 11.82 0.39 22.61
CA LYS A 11 11.19 0.51 23.92
C LYS A 11 12.23 0.26 25.03
N ASP A 12 12.11 1.01 26.11
CA ASP A 12 12.83 0.69 27.36
C ASP A 12 12.09 -0.42 28.14
N THR A 13 12.79 -1.06 29.07
CA THR A 13 12.20 -2.10 29.92
C THR A 13 11.48 -1.46 31.12
N PRO A 14 10.15 -1.69 31.28
CA PRO A 14 9.40 -1.28 32.45
C PRO A 14 9.96 -1.84 33.75
N LYS A 15 9.77 -1.12 34.85
CA LYS A 15 10.25 -1.53 36.20
C LYS A 15 9.10 -1.60 37.20
N GLU A 16 9.24 -2.42 38.23
CA GLU A 16 8.26 -2.48 39.31
C GLU A 16 7.93 -1.09 39.85
N GLY A 17 6.64 -0.79 39.95
CA GLY A 17 6.11 0.49 40.41
C GLY A 17 5.92 1.56 39.35
N ASP A 18 6.42 1.35 38.14
CA ASP A 18 6.06 2.20 36.99
C ASP A 18 4.54 2.14 36.75
N LYS A 19 3.97 3.22 36.24
CA LYS A 19 2.51 3.35 36.05
C LYS A 19 2.13 3.01 34.61
N ILE A 20 1.03 2.28 34.51
CA ILE A 20 0.37 1.98 33.23
C ILE A 20 -0.72 3.02 33.01
N VAL A 21 -0.63 3.75 31.91
CA VAL A 21 -1.47 4.90 31.58
C VAL A 21 -2.15 4.70 30.23
N ILE A 22 -3.38 5.18 30.12
CA ILE A 22 -4.13 5.27 28.86
C ILE A 22 -4.35 6.74 28.53
N LEU A 23 -4.10 7.11 27.28
CA LEU A 23 -4.54 8.36 26.65
C LEU A 23 -5.66 8.06 25.66
N GLY A 24 -6.73 8.88 25.66
CA GLY A 24 -7.81 8.78 24.69
C GLY A 24 -9.20 8.59 25.32
N GLY A 25 -10.16 8.19 24.49
CA GLY A 25 -11.58 8.22 24.83
C GLY A 25 -12.11 7.04 25.62
N ASP A 26 -13.38 7.16 26.03
CA ASP A 26 -14.10 6.21 26.86
C ASP A 26 -14.49 4.93 26.11
N ASN A 27 -14.78 3.86 26.86
CA ASN A 27 -15.27 2.60 26.33
C ASN A 27 -16.77 2.67 26.03
N TYR A 28 -17.14 2.26 24.82
CA TYR A 28 -18.53 2.12 24.36
C TYR A 28 -18.75 0.74 23.73
N ARG A 29 -20.00 0.38 23.45
CA ARG A 29 -20.37 -0.88 22.77
C ARG A 29 -20.13 -0.80 21.25
N ILE A 30 -18.88 -0.50 20.89
CA ILE A 30 -18.35 -0.46 19.53
C ILE A 30 -16.85 -0.83 19.59
N GLY A 31 -16.32 -1.46 18.55
CA GLY A 31 -14.97 -2.04 18.59
C GLY A 31 -14.92 -3.32 19.43
N MET A 32 -16.00 -4.11 19.40
CA MET A 32 -16.17 -5.29 20.23
C MET A 32 -15.76 -6.55 19.48
N GLY A 33 -14.56 -7.06 19.78
CA GLY A 33 -14.03 -8.26 19.15
C GLY A 33 -13.72 -8.12 17.67
N GLY A 34 -13.31 -6.92 17.24
CA GLY A 34 -13.03 -6.60 15.83
C GLY A 34 -12.00 -7.53 15.19
N ALA A 35 -10.96 -7.90 15.92
CA ALA A 35 -9.94 -8.85 15.45
C ALA A 35 -10.55 -10.23 15.16
N ALA A 36 -11.44 -10.74 16.01
CA ALA A 36 -12.08 -12.04 15.80
C ALA A 36 -13.04 -12.00 14.60
N VAL A 37 -13.84 -10.94 14.48
CA VAL A 37 -14.78 -10.76 13.36
C VAL A 37 -14.03 -10.57 12.03
N SER A 38 -12.96 -9.79 12.00
CA SER A 38 -12.15 -9.57 10.78
C SER A 38 -11.38 -10.81 10.32
N SER A 39 -11.23 -11.80 11.18
CA SER A 39 -10.57 -13.08 10.86
C SER A 39 -11.56 -14.15 10.36
N SER A 40 -12.86 -13.84 10.29
CA SER A 40 -13.92 -14.69 9.77
C SER A 40 -14.38 -14.20 8.40
N ASP A 41 -15.08 -15.07 7.66
CA ASP A 41 -15.68 -14.66 6.38
C ASP A 41 -16.75 -13.58 6.62
N THR A 42 -16.74 -12.52 5.82
CA THR A 42 -17.76 -11.46 5.94
C THR A 42 -19.16 -12.02 5.66
N GLY A 43 -20.12 -11.68 6.49
CA GLY A 43 -21.49 -12.24 6.45
C GLY A 43 -21.63 -13.57 7.20
N GLU A 44 -20.61 -14.01 7.95
CA GLU A 44 -20.69 -15.21 8.80
C GLU A 44 -21.49 -14.96 10.08
N PHE A 45 -21.42 -13.73 10.61
CA PHE A 45 -22.14 -13.33 11.83
C PHE A 45 -23.39 -12.52 11.49
N GLU A 46 -24.30 -12.41 12.47
CA GLU A 46 -25.42 -11.49 12.36
C GLU A 46 -24.93 -10.04 12.24
N SER A 47 -25.60 -9.22 11.43
CA SER A 47 -25.22 -7.83 11.14
C SER A 47 -24.98 -6.99 12.40
N GLY A 48 -25.70 -7.25 13.50
CA GLY A 48 -25.50 -6.55 14.77
C GLY A 48 -24.13 -6.83 15.41
N ILE A 49 -23.59 -8.05 15.26
CA ILE A 49 -22.26 -8.44 15.75
C ILE A 49 -21.20 -7.77 14.89
N GLU A 50 -21.34 -7.85 13.57
CA GLU A 50 -20.38 -7.24 12.62
C GLU A 50 -20.33 -5.72 12.77
N LEU A 51 -21.46 -5.04 12.96
CA LEU A 51 -21.50 -3.59 13.20
C LEU A 51 -20.85 -3.20 14.53
N ASN A 52 -21.04 -3.97 15.59
CA ASN A 52 -20.41 -3.72 16.89
C ASN A 52 -18.90 -3.97 16.88
N ALA A 53 -18.41 -4.79 15.96
CA ALA A 53 -16.98 -5.06 15.78
C ALA A 53 -16.23 -3.91 15.09
N VAL A 54 -16.93 -3.03 14.35
CA VAL A 54 -16.33 -1.86 13.70
C VAL A 54 -15.76 -0.92 14.75
N GLN A 55 -14.50 -0.53 14.58
CA GLN A 55 -13.86 0.42 15.49
C GLN A 55 -14.45 1.82 15.32
N ARG A 56 -14.60 2.52 16.44
CA ARG A 56 -15.14 3.89 16.46
C ARG A 56 -14.19 4.86 15.78
N SER A 57 -14.71 5.69 14.87
CA SER A 57 -14.00 6.81 14.31
C SER A 57 -14.16 8.04 15.21
N ASN A 58 -13.05 8.52 15.79
CA ASN A 58 -13.01 9.77 16.55
C ASN A 58 -11.72 10.53 16.24
N PRO A 59 -11.66 11.24 15.09
CA PRO A 59 -10.44 11.90 14.63
C PRO A 59 -9.99 13.04 15.55
N GLU A 60 -10.91 13.72 16.23
CA GLU A 60 -10.56 14.75 17.21
C GLU A 60 -9.83 14.14 18.41
N MET A 61 -10.35 13.07 18.99
CA MET A 61 -9.72 12.39 20.11
C MET A 61 -8.37 11.80 19.73
N GLN A 62 -8.28 11.19 18.57
CA GLN A 62 -7.02 10.68 18.01
C GLN A 62 -5.98 11.79 17.90
N LYS A 63 -6.35 12.97 17.39
CA LYS A 63 -5.44 14.12 17.28
C LYS A 63 -4.98 14.62 18.64
N ARG A 64 -5.88 14.68 19.63
CA ARG A 64 -5.55 15.10 21.01
C ARG A 64 -4.56 14.12 21.66
N ALA A 65 -4.83 12.81 21.58
CA ALA A 65 -3.93 11.78 22.11
C ALA A 65 -2.56 11.82 21.40
N ALA A 66 -2.54 11.92 20.07
CA ALA A 66 -1.32 12.06 19.29
C ALA A 66 -0.50 13.28 19.67
N ASN A 67 -1.16 14.45 19.92
CA ASN A 67 -0.47 15.66 20.35
C ASN A 67 0.14 15.50 21.76
N ALA A 68 -0.55 14.81 22.68
CA ALA A 68 -0.01 14.54 24.02
C ALA A 68 1.25 13.64 23.93
N VAL A 69 1.22 12.58 23.12
CA VAL A 69 2.38 11.73 22.86
C VAL A 69 3.52 12.56 22.25
N ARG A 70 3.23 13.36 21.20
CA ARG A 70 4.23 14.22 20.57
C ARG A 70 4.84 15.22 21.54
N GLY A 71 4.04 15.81 22.42
CA GLY A 71 4.53 16.73 23.45
C GLY A 71 5.58 16.11 24.36
N MET A 72 5.52 14.78 24.60
CA MET A 72 6.56 14.05 25.33
C MET A 72 7.76 13.72 24.45
N VAL A 73 7.51 13.13 23.27
CA VAL A 73 8.55 12.62 22.36
C VAL A 73 9.40 13.72 21.76
N GLU A 74 8.82 14.89 21.47
CA GLU A 74 9.51 16.04 20.88
C GLU A 74 10.19 16.94 21.93
N SER A 75 10.00 16.69 23.24
CA SER A 75 10.70 17.39 24.31
C SER A 75 12.19 17.02 24.37
N GLU A 76 12.99 17.77 25.15
CA GLU A 76 14.41 17.45 25.36
C GLU A 76 14.59 16.07 26.01
N GLU A 77 13.72 15.75 26.98
CA GLU A 77 13.69 14.44 27.65
C GLU A 77 12.33 13.77 27.41
N ASN A 78 12.36 12.55 26.87
CA ASN A 78 11.19 11.70 26.74
C ASN A 78 11.13 10.72 27.92
N PHE A 79 10.08 10.79 28.72
CA PHE A 79 9.90 9.93 29.91
C PHE A 79 9.02 8.72 29.65
N ILE A 80 8.55 8.50 28.42
CA ILE A 80 7.78 7.30 28.05
C ILE A 80 8.75 6.12 27.97
N VAL A 81 8.51 5.13 28.81
CA VAL A 81 9.29 3.87 28.86
C VAL A 81 8.88 2.93 27.72
N SER A 82 7.59 2.73 27.55
CA SER A 82 7.00 1.87 26.52
C SER A 82 5.65 2.46 26.08
N ILE A 83 5.29 2.28 24.80
CA ILE A 83 4.03 2.77 24.24
C ILE A 83 3.47 1.75 23.25
N HIS A 84 2.15 1.57 23.23
CA HIS A 84 1.43 0.69 22.31
C HIS A 84 0.05 1.26 21.95
N ASP A 85 -0.45 0.93 20.75
CA ASP A 85 -1.81 1.29 20.34
C ASP A 85 -2.86 0.30 20.88
N HIS A 86 -4.12 0.75 20.91
CA HIS A 86 -5.27 -0.10 21.25
C HIS A 86 -5.92 -0.67 19.98
N GLY A 87 -5.16 -1.43 19.21
CA GLY A 87 -5.65 -2.17 18.05
C GLY A 87 -6.40 -3.44 18.43
N ALA A 88 -6.11 -4.52 17.71
CA ALA A 88 -6.71 -5.84 17.92
C ALA A 88 -6.59 -6.32 19.37
N GLY A 89 -7.70 -6.82 19.94
CA GLY A 89 -7.76 -7.30 21.33
C GLY A 89 -7.90 -6.19 22.39
N GLY A 90 -7.92 -4.93 21.98
CA GLY A 90 -8.24 -3.79 22.84
C GLY A 90 -7.29 -3.60 24.02
N HIS A 91 -7.84 -3.33 25.21
CA HIS A 91 -7.03 -3.13 26.43
C HIS A 91 -6.21 -4.36 26.79
N LEU A 92 -6.72 -5.56 26.52
CA LEU A 92 -6.00 -6.80 26.82
C LEU A 92 -4.65 -6.80 26.11
N ASN A 93 -4.67 -6.68 24.81
CA ASN A 93 -3.46 -6.80 23.98
C ASN A 93 -2.51 -5.62 24.22
N CYS A 94 -3.03 -4.41 24.08
CA CYS A 94 -2.23 -3.20 24.27
C CYS A 94 -1.50 -3.17 25.61
N LEU A 95 -2.22 -3.39 26.72
CA LEU A 95 -1.65 -3.21 28.05
C LEU A 95 -0.75 -4.39 28.48
N SER A 96 -1.00 -5.60 27.97
CA SER A 96 -0.13 -6.74 28.23
C SER A 96 1.20 -6.65 27.48
N GLU A 97 1.18 -6.21 26.21
CA GLU A 97 2.39 -6.01 25.40
C GLU A 97 3.31 -4.90 25.93
N LEU A 98 2.76 -3.95 26.71
CA LEU A 98 3.58 -2.94 27.38
C LEU A 98 4.48 -3.52 28.48
N VAL A 99 4.09 -4.66 29.05
CA VAL A 99 4.71 -5.26 30.24
C VAL A 99 5.04 -6.75 30.04
N GLU A 100 5.23 -7.16 28.80
CA GLU A 100 5.45 -8.56 28.41
C GLU A 100 6.66 -9.25 29.10
N ASP A 101 7.67 -8.45 29.50
CA ASP A 101 8.87 -8.92 30.15
C ASP A 101 8.79 -8.88 31.70
N THR A 102 7.76 -8.25 32.26
CA THR A 102 7.72 -7.94 33.70
C THR A 102 6.45 -8.40 34.40
N GLY A 103 5.31 -8.01 33.86
CA GLY A 103 3.99 -8.20 34.39
C GLY A 103 3.29 -6.89 34.73
N GLY A 104 1.96 -6.96 34.86
CA GLY A 104 1.16 -5.80 35.13
C GLY A 104 -0.16 -6.09 35.81
N LYS A 105 -0.62 -5.11 36.59
CA LYS A 105 -1.88 -5.17 37.32
C LYS A 105 -2.74 -3.97 36.95
N ILE A 106 -3.88 -4.23 36.33
CA ILE A 106 -4.81 -3.21 35.86
C ILE A 106 -6.02 -3.15 36.80
N ASP A 107 -6.33 -1.97 37.27
CA ASP A 107 -7.56 -1.66 38.03
C ASP A 107 -8.68 -1.38 37.03
N LEU A 108 -9.57 -2.37 36.84
CA LEU A 108 -10.69 -2.30 35.88
C LEU A 108 -11.64 -1.12 36.18
N ASP A 109 -11.74 -0.75 37.47
CA ASP A 109 -12.60 0.35 37.92
C ASP A 109 -12.09 1.74 37.53
N LYS A 110 -10.84 1.84 37.06
CA LYS A 110 -10.20 3.06 36.56
C LYS A 110 -10.25 3.20 35.05
N LEU A 111 -10.69 2.17 34.33
CA LEU A 111 -10.86 2.28 32.90
C LEU A 111 -12.06 3.17 32.58
N PRO A 112 -11.94 4.11 31.61
CA PRO A 112 -13.00 5.06 31.32
C PRO A 112 -14.22 4.38 30.68
N LEU A 113 -15.41 4.67 31.16
CA LEU A 113 -16.68 4.10 30.68
C LEU A 113 -17.60 5.18 30.15
N GLY A 114 -17.89 5.14 28.85
CA GLY A 114 -18.94 5.92 28.22
C GLY A 114 -20.28 5.18 28.25
N ASP A 115 -20.26 3.82 28.25
CA ASP A 115 -21.43 2.99 28.48
C ASP A 115 -21.27 2.19 29.79
N PRO A 116 -21.98 2.56 30.86
CA PRO A 116 -21.88 1.89 32.15
C PRO A 116 -22.48 0.46 32.18
N THR A 117 -23.12 0.02 31.13
CA THR A 117 -23.69 -1.33 31.02
C THR A 117 -22.73 -2.38 30.51
N LEU A 118 -21.51 -1.98 30.14
CA LEU A 118 -20.47 -2.88 29.66
C LEU A 118 -20.06 -3.89 30.74
N SER A 119 -19.96 -5.14 30.37
CA SER A 119 -19.36 -6.19 31.20
C SER A 119 -17.83 -6.07 31.23
N ALA A 120 -17.19 -6.71 32.21
CA ALA A 120 -15.72 -6.75 32.27
C ALA A 120 -15.08 -7.29 30.98
N LYS A 121 -15.66 -8.32 30.38
CA LYS A 121 -15.20 -8.91 29.11
C LYS A 121 -15.25 -7.89 27.97
N GLU A 122 -16.35 -7.14 27.88
CA GLU A 122 -16.53 -6.12 26.86
C GLU A 122 -15.56 -4.95 27.04
N ILE A 123 -15.26 -4.55 28.28
CA ILE A 123 -14.28 -3.49 28.57
C ILE A 123 -12.86 -3.96 28.19
N ILE A 124 -12.47 -5.14 28.65
CA ILE A 124 -11.12 -5.70 28.45
C ILE A 124 -10.80 -5.84 26.96
N GLY A 125 -11.76 -6.29 26.15
CA GLY A 125 -11.60 -6.50 24.71
C GLY A 125 -12.02 -5.31 23.84
N ASN A 126 -12.21 -4.10 24.39
CA ASN A 126 -12.69 -2.94 23.64
C ASN A 126 -11.59 -2.30 22.79
N GLU A 127 -11.71 -2.42 21.49
CA GLU A 127 -10.77 -1.88 20.50
C GLU A 127 -11.09 -0.42 20.17
N SER A 128 -10.10 0.45 20.08
CA SER A 128 -10.28 1.85 19.74
C SER A 128 -8.98 2.50 19.28
N GLN A 129 -8.91 2.87 18.01
CA GLN A 129 -7.70 3.44 17.39
C GLN A 129 -7.27 4.80 17.94
N GLU A 130 -8.17 5.53 18.58
CA GLU A 130 -7.83 6.82 19.20
C GLU A 130 -7.13 6.69 20.55
N ARG A 131 -7.04 5.49 21.12
CA ARG A 131 -6.38 5.25 22.40
C ARG A 131 -4.95 4.78 22.24
N MET A 132 -4.10 5.23 23.17
CA MET A 132 -2.72 4.78 23.32
C MET A 132 -2.48 4.35 24.76
N GLY A 133 -1.86 3.18 24.94
CA GLY A 133 -1.36 2.73 26.22
C GLY A 133 0.12 3.06 26.35
N LEU A 134 0.58 3.42 27.54
CA LEU A 134 2.00 3.69 27.80
C LEU A 134 2.40 3.34 29.23
N VAL A 135 3.70 3.11 29.42
CA VAL A 135 4.33 2.98 30.74
C VAL A 135 5.21 4.20 31.00
N ILE A 136 5.14 4.71 32.21
CA ILE A 136 5.91 5.86 32.65
C ILE A 136 6.25 5.73 34.14
N ALA A 137 7.44 6.17 34.56
CA ALA A 137 7.80 6.19 35.96
C ALA A 137 6.87 7.12 36.76
N GLU A 138 6.47 6.70 37.97
CA GLU A 138 5.50 7.43 38.82
C GLU A 138 5.85 8.92 39.00
N LYS A 139 7.13 9.23 39.18
CA LYS A 139 7.63 10.61 39.34
C LYS A 139 7.37 11.54 38.15
N HIS A 140 7.06 10.99 36.97
CA HIS A 140 6.82 11.76 35.72
C HIS A 140 5.34 11.83 35.32
N ILE A 141 4.43 11.23 36.10
CA ILE A 141 2.98 11.26 35.84
C ILE A 141 2.46 12.70 35.74
N ASP A 142 2.85 13.57 36.66
CA ASP A 142 2.41 14.97 36.67
C ASP A 142 2.87 15.73 35.42
N THR A 143 4.03 15.37 34.86
CA THR A 143 4.53 15.97 33.61
C THR A 143 3.66 15.57 32.43
N LEU A 144 3.36 14.27 32.31
CA LEU A 144 2.47 13.77 31.27
C LEU A 144 1.05 14.34 31.43
N GLN A 145 0.53 14.41 32.66
CA GLN A 145 -0.80 14.96 32.95
C GLN A 145 -0.91 16.43 32.47
N LYS A 146 0.08 17.28 32.77
CA LYS A 146 0.10 18.68 32.31
C LYS A 146 0.08 18.79 30.77
N ILE A 147 0.79 17.90 30.08
CA ILE A 147 0.79 17.87 28.61
C ILE A 147 -0.57 17.38 28.11
N ALA A 148 -1.10 16.31 28.68
CA ALA A 148 -2.42 15.77 28.32
C ALA A 148 -3.53 16.80 28.51
N ASP A 149 -3.52 17.54 29.64
CA ASP A 149 -4.48 18.62 29.92
C ASP A 149 -4.37 19.75 28.90
N ARG A 150 -3.16 20.18 28.56
CA ARG A 150 -2.91 21.20 27.53
C ARG A 150 -3.50 20.80 26.18
N GLU A 151 -3.31 19.54 25.79
CA GLU A 151 -3.80 18.99 24.51
C GLU A 151 -5.27 18.54 24.60
N ARG A 152 -5.89 18.64 25.78
CA ARG A 152 -7.25 18.14 26.07
C ARG A 152 -7.41 16.65 25.79
N SER A 153 -6.34 15.87 25.95
CA SER A 153 -6.35 14.42 25.86
C SER A 153 -6.72 13.84 27.22
N PRO A 154 -7.83 13.11 27.34
CA PRO A 154 -8.11 12.38 28.58
C PRO A 154 -6.95 11.42 28.91
N MET A 155 -6.58 11.40 30.18
CA MET A 155 -5.50 10.55 30.69
C MET A 155 -5.96 9.78 31.92
N TYR A 156 -5.67 8.49 31.95
CA TYR A 156 -6.08 7.60 33.06
C TYR A 156 -4.90 6.75 33.50
N THR A 157 -4.48 6.87 34.76
CA THR A 157 -3.52 5.95 35.38
C THR A 157 -4.27 4.71 35.86
N VAL A 158 -4.21 3.64 35.07
CA VAL A 158 -5.08 2.49 35.23
C VAL A 158 -4.44 1.30 35.92
N GLY A 159 -3.12 1.30 36.08
CA GLY A 159 -2.42 0.16 36.66
C GLY A 159 -0.98 0.42 37.03
N ASP A 160 -0.35 -0.62 37.51
CA ASP A 160 1.04 -0.65 37.96
C ASP A 160 1.79 -1.81 37.27
N VAL A 161 3.06 -1.57 36.96
CA VAL A 161 3.98 -2.62 36.53
C VAL A 161 4.36 -3.47 37.74
N THR A 162 4.43 -4.77 37.55
CA THR A 162 4.85 -5.74 38.57
C THR A 162 6.05 -6.56 38.06
N GLU A 163 6.73 -7.28 38.91
CA GLU A 163 7.81 -8.21 38.53
C GLU A 163 7.41 -9.69 38.73
N ASN A 164 6.11 -9.98 38.66
CA ASN A 164 5.58 -11.32 38.98
C ASN A 164 5.27 -12.17 37.73
N ASN A 165 5.61 -11.69 36.52
CA ASN A 165 5.34 -12.36 35.24
C ASN A 165 3.87 -12.76 35.05
N ARG A 166 2.95 -11.97 35.60
CA ARG A 166 1.51 -12.16 35.46
C ARG A 166 0.85 -10.89 34.95
N PHE A 167 -0.22 -11.03 34.17
CA PHE A 167 -1.05 -9.93 33.77
C PHE A 167 -2.47 -10.08 34.33
N THR A 168 -2.92 -9.08 35.09
CA THR A 168 -4.13 -9.16 35.89
C THR A 168 -5.04 -7.95 35.63
N PHE A 169 -6.32 -8.20 35.35
CA PHE A 169 -7.38 -7.22 35.54
C PHE A 169 -8.16 -7.52 36.83
N GLU A 170 -8.26 -6.54 37.71
CA GLU A 170 -9.02 -6.67 38.95
C GLU A 170 -10.05 -5.54 39.11
N SER A 171 -11.21 -5.84 39.69
CA SER A 171 -12.18 -4.84 40.12
C SER A 171 -12.26 -4.82 41.63
N LYS A 172 -11.86 -3.73 42.25
CA LYS A 172 -11.98 -3.54 43.71
C LYS A 172 -13.42 -3.37 44.13
N LYS A 173 -14.26 -2.73 43.30
CA LYS A 173 -15.69 -2.53 43.56
C LYS A 173 -16.46 -3.84 43.61
N LYS A 174 -16.13 -4.78 42.70
CA LYS A 174 -16.77 -6.10 42.64
C LYS A 174 -16.07 -7.14 43.44
N GLY A 175 -14.81 -6.92 43.82
CA GLY A 175 -13.98 -7.88 44.55
C GLY A 175 -13.59 -9.11 43.74
N ASP A 176 -13.55 -8.99 42.43
CA ASP A 176 -13.23 -10.07 41.50
C ASP A 176 -11.98 -9.77 40.63
N LYS A 177 -11.46 -10.82 40.05
CA LYS A 177 -10.36 -10.80 39.08
C LYS A 177 -10.85 -11.47 37.78
N PRO A 178 -11.50 -10.75 36.88
CA PRO A 178 -12.01 -11.33 35.64
C PRO A 178 -10.91 -11.93 34.76
N MET A 179 -9.66 -11.52 34.94
CA MET A 179 -8.51 -12.09 34.26
C MET A 179 -7.28 -12.08 35.18
N ASP A 180 -6.57 -13.20 35.25
CA ASP A 180 -5.29 -13.37 35.95
C ASP A 180 -4.51 -14.49 35.27
N LEU A 181 -3.61 -14.16 34.33
CA LEU A 181 -2.87 -15.10 33.49
C LEU A 181 -1.36 -14.92 33.67
N ALA A 182 -0.62 -15.99 33.53
CA ALA A 182 0.83 -15.91 33.41
C ALA A 182 1.18 -15.34 32.00
N LEU A 183 2.21 -14.51 31.91
CA LEU A 183 2.67 -13.96 30.64
C LEU A 183 3.18 -15.07 29.70
N GLU A 184 3.71 -16.14 30.23
CA GLU A 184 4.10 -17.32 29.45
C GLU A 184 2.92 -17.97 28.73
N ASP A 185 1.72 -18.00 29.36
CA ASP A 185 0.51 -18.53 28.76
C ASP A 185 -0.03 -17.57 27.67
N MET A 186 0.22 -16.27 27.80
CA MET A 186 -0.23 -15.24 26.85
C MET A 186 0.69 -15.10 25.65
N PHE A 187 2.00 -15.05 25.88
CA PHE A 187 3.04 -14.79 24.86
C PHE A 187 3.90 -16.01 24.54
N GLY A 188 3.58 -17.17 25.11
CA GLY A 188 4.22 -18.44 24.77
C GLY A 188 4.01 -18.85 23.32
N SER A 189 4.76 -19.86 22.88
CA SER A 189 4.68 -20.35 21.51
C SER A 189 3.32 -21.02 21.24
N SER A 190 2.57 -20.46 20.30
CA SER A 190 1.37 -21.12 19.76
C SER A 190 1.75 -22.47 19.10
N PRO A 191 0.87 -23.48 19.17
CA PRO A 191 1.04 -24.69 18.37
C PRO A 191 1.23 -24.34 16.89
N LYS A 192 2.17 -25.03 16.22
CA LYS A 192 2.36 -24.83 14.77
C LYS A 192 1.06 -25.10 14.03
N THR A 193 0.57 -24.12 13.29
CA THR A 193 -0.49 -24.33 12.32
C THR A 193 0.11 -24.98 11.08
N VAL A 194 -0.40 -26.16 10.71
CA VAL A 194 -0.01 -26.86 9.49
C VAL A 194 -1.16 -26.74 8.50
N LEU A 195 -0.92 -26.01 7.41
CA LEU A 195 -1.86 -25.95 6.29
C LEU A 195 -1.52 -27.10 5.32
N THR A 196 -2.54 -27.87 4.96
CA THR A 196 -2.40 -28.98 4.02
C THR A 196 -3.40 -28.76 2.90
N ASP A 197 -2.93 -28.64 1.67
CA ASP A 197 -3.76 -28.39 0.51
C ASP A 197 -3.19 -29.06 -0.74
N ILE A 198 -3.97 -29.08 -1.81
CA ILE A 198 -3.60 -29.63 -3.11
C ILE A 198 -3.43 -28.51 -4.14
N THR A 199 -2.57 -28.74 -5.12
CA THR A 199 -2.51 -27.85 -6.28
C THR A 199 -3.67 -28.16 -7.21
N VAL A 200 -4.51 -27.15 -7.46
CA VAL A 200 -5.62 -27.21 -8.41
C VAL A 200 -5.23 -26.48 -9.68
N GLU A 201 -5.27 -27.19 -10.82
CA GLU A 201 -5.08 -26.57 -12.13
C GLU A 201 -6.34 -25.77 -12.51
N ARG A 202 -6.16 -24.51 -12.92
CA ARG A 202 -7.23 -23.64 -13.37
C ARG A 202 -7.02 -23.32 -14.85
N ASN A 203 -8.07 -23.51 -15.63
CA ASN A 203 -8.09 -23.15 -17.04
C ASN A 203 -9.16 -22.10 -17.28
N TYR A 204 -8.76 -20.98 -17.84
CA TYR A 204 -9.63 -19.86 -18.15
C TYR A 204 -9.81 -19.72 -19.66
N LYS A 205 -10.91 -19.12 -20.05
CA LYS A 205 -11.22 -18.88 -21.45
C LYS A 205 -10.34 -17.76 -22.02
N ASN A 206 -9.67 -18.01 -23.14
CA ASN A 206 -8.96 -16.99 -23.89
C ASN A 206 -9.92 -16.07 -24.66
N SER A 207 -9.56 -14.81 -24.79
CA SER A 207 -10.32 -13.82 -25.53
C SER A 207 -10.29 -14.06 -27.03
N ARG A 208 -11.39 -13.67 -27.70
CA ARG A 208 -11.47 -13.59 -29.15
C ARG A 208 -11.73 -12.13 -29.54
N TYR A 209 -10.88 -11.55 -30.31
CA TYR A 209 -10.94 -10.14 -30.69
C TYR A 209 -10.60 -9.92 -32.17
N LYS A 210 -10.75 -8.69 -32.64
CA LYS A 210 -10.39 -8.28 -34.01
C LYS A 210 -9.73 -6.91 -33.91
N THR A 211 -8.57 -6.73 -34.50
CA THR A 211 -7.78 -5.47 -34.47
C THR A 211 -8.58 -4.26 -34.94
N LYS A 212 -9.45 -4.41 -35.93
CA LYS A 212 -10.34 -3.31 -36.43
C LYS A 212 -11.26 -2.71 -35.37
N ASN A 213 -11.47 -3.37 -34.23
CA ASN A 213 -12.29 -2.90 -33.12
C ASN A 213 -11.46 -2.24 -32.00
N LEU A 214 -10.18 -1.96 -32.22
CA LEU A 214 -9.24 -1.47 -31.22
C LEU A 214 -9.79 -0.26 -30.47
N GLU A 215 -10.33 0.73 -31.16
CA GLU A 215 -10.91 1.93 -30.52
C GLU A 215 -12.10 1.60 -29.62
N ILE A 216 -12.94 0.64 -30.00
CA ILE A 216 -14.06 0.18 -29.16
C ILE A 216 -13.53 -0.44 -27.87
N TYR A 217 -12.53 -1.29 -27.99
CA TYR A 217 -11.90 -1.93 -26.83
C TYR A 217 -11.21 -0.91 -25.92
N LEU A 218 -10.51 0.07 -26.51
CA LEU A 218 -9.88 1.15 -25.77
C LEU A 218 -10.91 1.93 -24.93
N LYS A 219 -12.03 2.32 -25.53
CA LYS A 219 -13.09 3.05 -24.81
C LYS A 219 -13.71 2.21 -23.69
N GLN A 220 -13.79 0.89 -23.85
CA GLN A 220 -14.22 -0.01 -22.77
C GLN A 220 -13.20 -0.13 -21.66
N VAL A 221 -11.91 -0.30 -22.00
CA VAL A 221 -10.81 -0.38 -21.03
C VAL A 221 -10.72 0.90 -20.21
N LEU A 222 -10.75 2.06 -20.85
CA LEU A 222 -10.68 3.36 -20.17
C LEU A 222 -11.82 3.62 -19.18
N GLN A 223 -12.96 2.90 -19.30
CA GLN A 223 -14.10 3.01 -18.40
C GLN A 223 -14.12 1.95 -17.27
N LEU A 224 -13.19 0.99 -17.27
CA LEU A 224 -13.08 0.07 -16.14
C LEU A 224 -12.69 0.82 -14.87
N GLU A 225 -13.27 0.46 -13.75
CA GLU A 225 -12.99 1.11 -12.46
C GLU A 225 -11.49 1.06 -12.10
N ALA A 226 -10.79 -0.02 -12.45
CA ALA A 226 -9.35 -0.14 -12.22
C ALA A 226 -8.52 0.85 -13.04
N VAL A 227 -8.98 1.24 -14.25
CA VAL A 227 -8.27 2.09 -15.21
C VAL A 227 -8.74 3.55 -15.18
N ALA A 228 -10.04 3.77 -15.06
CA ALA A 228 -10.65 5.10 -15.13
C ALA A 228 -10.10 6.09 -14.10
N CYS A 229 -10.29 7.37 -14.35
CA CYS A 229 -9.92 8.46 -13.46
C CYS A 229 -10.38 8.22 -12.02
N LYS A 230 -9.54 8.57 -11.07
CA LYS A 230 -9.86 8.52 -9.62
C LYS A 230 -10.11 9.92 -9.04
N ASP A 231 -10.57 10.86 -9.86
CA ASP A 231 -10.78 12.25 -9.44
C ASP A 231 -11.74 12.36 -8.24
N TRP A 232 -12.76 11.53 -8.19
CA TRP A 232 -13.67 11.45 -7.05
C TRP A 232 -12.96 11.13 -5.72
N LEU A 233 -11.88 10.35 -5.72
CA LEU A 233 -11.04 10.13 -4.54
C LEU A 233 -10.24 11.38 -4.20
N THR A 234 -9.59 11.99 -5.19
CA THR A 234 -8.72 13.15 -4.96
C THR A 234 -9.49 14.40 -4.51
N ASN A 235 -10.77 14.51 -4.84
CA ASN A 235 -11.63 15.62 -4.42
C ASN A 235 -12.35 15.37 -3.08
N LYS A 236 -12.39 14.12 -2.59
CA LYS A 236 -13.01 13.76 -1.30
C LYS A 236 -12.02 13.55 -0.17
N VAL A 237 -10.74 13.36 -0.48
CA VAL A 237 -9.68 13.15 0.49
C VAL A 237 -8.65 14.27 0.43
N ASP A 238 -7.88 14.44 1.49
CA ASP A 238 -6.86 15.46 1.56
C ASP A 238 -5.74 15.24 0.54
N ARG A 239 -5.52 16.23 -0.31
CA ARG A 239 -4.40 16.26 -1.25
C ARG A 239 -3.08 16.70 -0.61
N CYS A 240 -3.16 17.41 0.51
CA CYS A 240 -2.03 18.07 1.15
C CYS A 240 -1.99 17.82 2.66
N VAL A 241 -2.11 16.58 3.09
CA VAL A 241 -2.07 16.18 4.50
C VAL A 241 -0.76 16.61 5.15
N GLY A 242 -0.85 17.31 6.29
CA GLY A 242 0.31 17.73 7.08
C GLY A 242 1.13 18.88 6.47
N GLY A 243 0.77 19.41 5.31
CA GLY A 243 1.42 20.56 4.67
C GLY A 243 2.85 20.33 4.15
N LYS A 244 3.35 19.09 4.16
CA LYS A 244 4.69 18.75 3.70
C LYS A 244 4.70 17.92 2.41
N VAL A 245 3.59 17.89 1.68
CA VAL A 245 3.49 17.16 0.42
C VAL A 245 4.36 17.84 -0.63
N ALA A 246 5.40 17.14 -1.10
CA ALA A 246 6.29 17.58 -2.16
C ALA A 246 5.79 17.14 -3.54
N LYS A 247 5.19 15.95 -3.62
CA LYS A 247 4.52 15.44 -4.82
C LYS A 247 3.22 14.77 -4.42
N GLN A 248 2.12 15.30 -4.94
CA GLN A 248 0.76 14.79 -4.76
C GLN A 248 0.30 14.00 -6.00
N GLN A 249 -0.88 13.45 -5.96
CA GLN A 249 -1.45 12.64 -7.03
C GLN A 249 -1.78 13.41 -8.32
N CYS A 250 -2.11 14.69 -8.26
CA CYS A 250 -2.51 15.46 -9.43
C CYS A 250 -1.32 16.10 -10.16
N VAL A 251 -1.42 16.18 -11.49
CA VAL A 251 -0.37 16.70 -12.38
C VAL A 251 -0.95 17.59 -13.49
N GLY A 252 -0.08 18.41 -14.05
CA GLY A 252 -0.33 19.24 -15.23
C GLY A 252 -1.34 20.36 -15.04
N PRO A 253 -1.63 21.13 -16.11
CA PRO A 253 -2.58 22.24 -16.06
C PRO A 253 -4.00 21.83 -15.64
N LEU A 254 -4.45 20.63 -16.03
CA LEU A 254 -5.79 20.14 -15.70
C LEU A 254 -5.90 19.54 -14.30
N GLN A 255 -4.79 19.38 -13.58
CA GLN A 255 -4.75 18.87 -12.20
C GLN A 255 -5.50 17.54 -12.01
N ILE A 256 -5.20 16.56 -12.87
CA ILE A 256 -5.81 15.23 -12.84
C ILE A 256 -4.85 14.19 -12.21
N PRO A 257 -5.37 13.12 -11.57
CA PRO A 257 -4.60 12.22 -10.71
C PRO A 257 -3.83 11.16 -11.52
N LEU A 258 -2.65 11.53 -12.02
CA LEU A 258 -1.80 10.68 -12.87
C LEU A 258 -0.39 10.44 -12.32
N ASN A 259 0.00 11.05 -11.18
CA ASN A 259 1.33 10.80 -10.62
C ASN A 259 1.44 9.38 -10.05
N ASN A 260 2.55 8.72 -10.35
CA ASN A 260 2.85 7.35 -9.94
C ASN A 260 3.30 7.24 -8.48
N VAL A 261 3.94 8.29 -7.96
CA VAL A 261 4.60 8.29 -6.66
C VAL A 261 4.16 9.48 -5.80
N GLY A 262 3.87 9.21 -4.53
CA GLY A 262 3.67 10.24 -3.52
C GLY A 262 4.99 10.57 -2.81
N VAL A 263 5.30 11.85 -2.63
CA VAL A 263 6.51 12.28 -1.92
C VAL A 263 6.17 13.31 -0.85
N MET A 264 6.60 13.02 0.38
CA MET A 264 6.52 13.93 1.53
C MET A 264 7.90 14.47 1.85
N ALA A 265 8.01 15.79 2.02
CA ALA A 265 9.24 16.42 2.51
C ALA A 265 9.44 16.09 4.00
N LEU A 266 10.70 15.94 4.44
CA LEU A 266 11.01 15.72 5.86
C LEU A 266 10.80 16.99 6.69
N ASP A 267 11.14 18.14 6.12
CA ASP A 267 10.99 19.45 6.77
C ASP A 267 10.59 20.55 5.76
N TYR A 268 10.46 21.79 6.20
CA TYR A 268 10.06 22.93 5.35
C TYR A 268 11.23 23.63 4.62
N ASN A 269 12.47 23.33 4.95
CA ASN A 269 13.65 24.02 4.44
C ASN A 269 14.60 23.10 3.67
N GLY A 270 14.51 21.80 3.92
CA GLY A 270 15.36 20.78 3.32
C GLY A 270 14.89 20.34 1.94
N LYS A 271 15.68 19.47 1.35
CA LYS A 271 15.46 18.90 0.02
C LYS A 271 15.13 17.42 0.06
N GLU A 272 15.29 16.81 1.22
CA GLU A 272 15.07 15.37 1.40
C GLU A 272 13.58 15.08 1.68
N GLY A 273 13.17 13.89 1.30
CA GLY A 273 11.80 13.42 1.47
C GLY A 273 11.70 11.92 1.64
N VAL A 274 10.48 11.45 1.73
CA VAL A 274 10.12 10.03 1.66
C VAL A 274 9.20 9.84 0.47
N ALA A 275 9.57 8.94 -0.43
CA ALA A 275 8.77 8.52 -1.56
C ALA A 275 8.02 7.22 -1.23
N THR A 276 6.77 7.10 -1.66
CA THR A 276 5.94 5.92 -1.47
C THR A 276 5.15 5.58 -2.73
N SER A 277 4.96 4.29 -2.96
CA SER A 277 4.18 3.77 -4.09
C SER A 277 3.53 2.44 -3.73
N ILE A 278 2.65 1.94 -4.60
CA ILE A 278 1.94 0.67 -4.45
C ILE A 278 2.03 -0.11 -5.75
N GLY A 279 2.00 -1.45 -5.64
CA GLY A 279 1.84 -2.37 -6.76
C GLY A 279 0.97 -3.58 -6.39
N HIS A 280 0.20 -4.09 -7.34
CA HIS A 280 -0.67 -5.24 -7.17
C HIS A 280 -1.06 -5.85 -8.52
N ALA A 281 -1.37 -7.15 -8.57
CA ALA A 281 -1.80 -7.81 -9.81
C ALA A 281 -2.80 -8.95 -9.50
N PRO A 282 -4.01 -8.65 -9.01
CA PRO A 282 -4.95 -9.67 -8.54
C PRO A 282 -5.41 -10.62 -9.63
N ILE A 283 -5.66 -10.12 -10.85
CA ILE A 283 -6.17 -10.95 -11.94
C ILE A 283 -5.08 -11.83 -12.56
N SER A 284 -3.86 -11.29 -12.73
CA SER A 284 -2.68 -12.08 -13.08
C SER A 284 -2.42 -13.18 -12.03
N GLY A 285 -2.59 -12.85 -10.76
CA GLY A 285 -2.51 -13.76 -9.63
C GLY A 285 -3.54 -14.90 -9.71
N LEU A 286 -4.72 -14.73 -10.31
CA LEU A 286 -5.68 -15.80 -10.53
C LEU A 286 -5.13 -16.86 -11.50
N ILE A 287 -4.39 -16.44 -12.52
CA ILE A 287 -3.77 -17.33 -13.51
C ILE A 287 -2.55 -18.01 -12.89
N ASP A 288 -1.59 -17.20 -12.43
CA ASP A 288 -0.36 -17.66 -11.79
C ASP A 288 -0.05 -16.79 -10.55
N PRO A 289 -0.15 -17.34 -9.32
CA PRO A 289 0.10 -16.61 -8.10
C PRO A 289 1.55 -16.12 -7.96
N ALA A 290 2.51 -16.84 -8.54
CA ALA A 290 3.92 -16.45 -8.51
C ALA A 290 4.19 -15.27 -9.47
N ALA A 291 3.67 -15.33 -10.70
CA ALA A 291 3.77 -14.22 -11.66
C ALA A 291 3.07 -12.97 -11.14
N GLY A 292 1.82 -13.07 -10.65
CA GLY A 292 1.10 -11.94 -10.07
C GLY A 292 1.83 -11.28 -8.90
N SER A 293 2.53 -12.09 -8.09
CA SER A 293 3.32 -11.59 -6.95
C SER A 293 4.59 -10.84 -7.41
N ARG A 294 5.30 -11.35 -8.42
CA ARG A 294 6.47 -10.67 -9.01
C ARG A 294 6.06 -9.38 -9.73
N ILE A 295 4.93 -9.39 -10.45
CA ILE A 295 4.36 -8.18 -11.07
C ILE A 295 4.04 -7.14 -9.98
N ALA A 296 3.41 -7.52 -8.87
CA ALA A 296 3.09 -6.60 -7.78
C ALA A 296 4.34 -5.90 -7.20
N ILE A 297 5.44 -6.63 -7.00
CA ILE A 297 6.71 -6.04 -6.60
C ILE A 297 7.22 -5.09 -7.68
N THR A 298 7.23 -5.53 -8.93
CA THR A 298 7.78 -4.75 -10.05
C THR A 298 6.98 -3.46 -10.26
N GLU A 299 5.64 -3.51 -10.21
CA GLU A 299 4.77 -2.35 -10.32
C GLU A 299 5.03 -1.34 -9.19
N SER A 300 5.19 -1.81 -7.95
CA SER A 300 5.56 -0.91 -6.85
C SER A 300 6.89 -0.20 -7.10
N LEU A 301 7.86 -0.88 -7.73
CA LEU A 301 9.16 -0.31 -8.07
C LEU A 301 9.10 0.61 -9.29
N THR A 302 8.34 0.26 -10.34
CA THR A 302 8.18 1.13 -11.53
C THR A 302 7.38 2.39 -11.23
N ASN A 303 6.52 2.37 -10.20
CA ASN A 303 5.89 3.55 -9.66
C ASN A 303 6.85 4.39 -8.80
N LEU A 304 7.69 3.76 -7.97
CA LEU A 304 8.64 4.45 -7.08
C LEU A 304 9.82 5.09 -7.82
N ILE A 305 10.20 4.52 -8.96
CA ILE A 305 11.43 4.85 -9.71
C ILE A 305 11.55 6.35 -10.07
N TRP A 306 10.44 7.07 -10.14
CA TRP A 306 10.36 8.48 -10.54
C TRP A 306 10.79 9.47 -9.45
N ALA A 307 10.98 9.02 -8.23
CA ALA A 307 11.60 9.81 -7.16
C ALA A 307 13.11 9.50 -7.08
N PRO A 308 14.01 10.52 -7.03
CA PRO A 308 15.44 10.28 -6.87
C PRO A 308 15.75 9.75 -5.47
N LEU A 309 16.07 8.47 -5.35
CA LEU A 309 16.35 7.82 -4.08
C LEU A 309 17.81 7.92 -3.68
N LYS A 310 18.10 8.05 -2.39
CA LYS A 310 19.45 8.28 -1.83
C LYS A 310 20.46 7.23 -2.30
N ASP A 311 20.17 5.96 -2.09
CA ASP A 311 21.01 4.82 -2.44
C ASP A 311 20.39 3.94 -3.54
N ASN A 312 19.56 4.53 -4.42
CA ASN A 312 18.83 3.85 -5.49
C ASN A 312 17.99 2.70 -4.89
N LEU A 313 17.97 1.52 -5.52
CA LEU A 313 17.18 0.38 -5.05
C LEU A 313 17.55 -0.09 -3.63
N LYS A 314 18.77 0.15 -3.17
CA LYS A 314 19.20 -0.25 -1.81
C LYS A 314 18.50 0.52 -0.69
N SER A 315 17.95 1.70 -0.97
CA SER A 315 17.18 2.47 0.02
C SER A 315 15.67 2.14 0.01
N VAL A 316 15.26 1.16 -0.77
CA VAL A 316 13.86 0.73 -0.84
C VAL A 316 13.57 -0.33 0.21
N SER A 317 12.45 -0.15 0.90
CA SER A 317 11.88 -1.12 1.82
C SER A 317 10.44 -1.41 1.41
N LEU A 318 10.04 -2.68 1.44
CA LEU A 318 8.72 -3.11 1.04
C LEU A 318 7.87 -3.51 2.26
N SER A 319 6.56 -3.38 2.12
CA SER A 319 5.56 -3.97 3.01
C SER A 319 4.62 -4.83 2.18
N ALA A 320 4.40 -6.08 2.58
CA ALA A 320 3.57 -7.03 1.85
C ALA A 320 2.24 -7.26 2.59
N ASN A 321 1.13 -6.83 2.00
CA ASN A 321 -0.23 -7.10 2.48
C ASN A 321 -0.83 -8.26 1.70
N TRP A 322 -1.11 -9.35 2.41
CA TRP A 322 -1.68 -10.57 1.85
C TRP A 322 -3.19 -10.57 2.05
N MET A 323 -3.94 -10.61 0.97
CA MET A 323 -5.39 -10.70 0.96
C MET A 323 -5.78 -11.98 0.23
N TRP A 324 -6.07 -13.05 1.00
CA TRP A 324 -6.17 -14.38 0.43
C TRP A 324 -7.40 -15.13 0.92
N PRO A 325 -8.15 -15.82 0.05
CA PRO A 325 -9.32 -16.60 0.45
C PRO A 325 -8.89 -18.02 0.87
N CYS A 326 -8.04 -18.16 1.88
CA CYS A 326 -7.63 -19.44 2.44
C CYS A 326 -8.84 -20.29 2.85
N LYS A 327 -8.65 -21.57 3.06
CA LYS A 327 -9.72 -22.56 3.31
C LYS A 327 -10.65 -22.84 2.10
N ASN A 328 -10.39 -22.26 0.94
CA ASN A 328 -10.99 -22.68 -0.33
C ASN A 328 -10.01 -23.59 -1.05
N GLU A 329 -10.53 -24.58 -1.79
CA GLU A 329 -9.73 -25.61 -2.44
C GLU A 329 -8.62 -25.03 -3.33
N GLY A 330 -7.38 -25.44 -3.06
CA GLY A 330 -6.18 -25.02 -3.77
C GLY A 330 -5.64 -23.63 -3.38
N GLU A 331 -6.31 -22.86 -2.53
CA GLU A 331 -5.89 -21.49 -2.23
C GLU A 331 -4.71 -21.42 -1.25
N ASP A 332 -4.58 -22.34 -0.31
CA ASP A 332 -3.42 -22.40 0.57
C ASP A 332 -2.15 -22.78 -0.20
N ALA A 333 -2.26 -23.70 -1.18
CA ALA A 333 -1.16 -24.05 -2.08
C ALA A 333 -0.75 -22.86 -2.97
N ARG A 334 -1.72 -22.05 -3.42
CA ARG A 334 -1.49 -20.84 -4.21
C ARG A 334 -0.81 -19.74 -3.38
N LEU A 335 -1.25 -19.55 -2.13
CA LEU A 335 -0.62 -18.62 -1.18
C LEU A 335 0.86 -19.01 -0.95
N TYR A 336 1.15 -20.29 -0.76
CA TYR A 336 2.53 -20.76 -0.60
C TYR A 336 3.41 -20.36 -1.80
N LYS A 337 2.94 -20.60 -3.03
CA LYS A 337 3.66 -20.23 -4.26
C LYS A 337 3.86 -18.72 -4.37
N ALA A 338 2.85 -17.92 -4.00
CA ALA A 338 2.93 -16.46 -4.00
C ALA A 338 3.97 -15.95 -3.00
N VAL A 339 3.96 -16.46 -1.77
CA VAL A 339 4.93 -16.09 -0.71
C VAL A 339 6.34 -16.47 -1.10
N GLN A 340 6.53 -17.69 -1.67
CA GLN A 340 7.82 -18.13 -2.18
C GLN A 340 8.35 -17.18 -3.26
N ALA A 341 7.51 -16.81 -4.23
CA ALA A 341 7.90 -15.90 -5.31
C ALA A 341 8.27 -14.50 -4.78
N VAL A 342 7.51 -13.94 -3.83
CA VAL A 342 7.86 -12.66 -3.19
C VAL A 342 9.20 -12.75 -2.48
N SER A 343 9.42 -13.83 -1.72
CA SER A 343 10.66 -14.02 -0.96
C SER A 343 11.88 -14.13 -1.88
N GLU A 344 11.85 -15.05 -2.85
CA GLU A 344 12.95 -15.27 -3.77
C GLU A 344 13.26 -14.02 -4.60
N PHE A 345 12.24 -13.40 -5.18
CA PHE A 345 12.41 -12.21 -6.02
C PHE A 345 12.93 -11.01 -5.22
N SER A 346 12.48 -10.81 -3.99
CA SER A 346 12.98 -9.74 -3.12
C SER A 346 14.45 -9.96 -2.74
N ILE A 347 14.86 -11.21 -2.48
CA ILE A 347 16.26 -11.58 -2.20
C ILE A 347 17.12 -11.27 -3.43
N ASP A 348 16.70 -11.66 -4.63
CA ASP A 348 17.44 -11.43 -5.87
C ASP A 348 17.57 -9.93 -6.20
N LEU A 349 16.53 -9.15 -5.96
CA LEU A 349 16.56 -7.68 -6.05
C LEU A 349 17.49 -7.05 -5.02
N GLY A 350 17.65 -7.69 -3.85
CA GLY A 350 18.37 -7.15 -2.69
C GLY A 350 17.56 -6.09 -1.94
N VAL A 351 16.24 -6.23 -1.88
CA VAL A 351 15.31 -5.38 -1.12
C VAL A 351 14.74 -6.17 0.07
N ASN A 352 14.46 -5.48 1.17
CA ASN A 352 13.88 -6.10 2.34
C ASN A 352 12.36 -5.95 2.41
N VAL A 353 11.71 -6.91 3.07
CA VAL A 353 10.28 -6.91 3.40
C VAL A 353 10.14 -7.02 4.91
N PRO A 354 10.41 -5.94 5.69
CA PRO A 354 10.46 -5.99 7.14
C PRO A 354 9.10 -6.10 7.80
N THR A 355 8.04 -5.79 7.08
CA THR A 355 6.67 -5.75 7.62
C THR A 355 5.66 -6.19 6.58
N GLY A 356 4.51 -6.58 7.07
CA GLY A 356 3.38 -6.98 6.27
C GLY A 356 2.16 -7.25 7.15
N LYS A 357 1.08 -7.64 6.51
CA LYS A 357 -0.19 -7.97 7.15
C LYS A 357 -0.90 -9.02 6.30
N ASP A 358 -1.66 -9.89 6.92
CA ASP A 358 -2.49 -10.85 6.21
C ASP A 358 -3.98 -10.71 6.55
N SER A 359 -4.84 -11.06 5.60
CA SER A 359 -6.26 -11.30 5.75
C SER A 359 -6.59 -12.55 4.95
N LEU A 360 -6.76 -13.67 5.65
CA LEU A 360 -6.82 -15.00 5.02
C LEU A 360 -8.25 -15.54 4.84
N SER A 361 -9.26 -14.68 5.07
CA SER A 361 -10.68 -15.02 4.93
C SER A 361 -11.40 -14.10 3.92
N MET A 362 -10.74 -13.84 2.77
CA MET A 362 -11.22 -12.89 1.77
C MET A 362 -12.40 -13.48 0.94
N LYS A 363 -13.54 -13.60 1.63
CA LYS A 363 -14.79 -14.09 1.06
C LYS A 363 -15.98 -13.35 1.67
N GLN A 364 -16.99 -13.06 0.84
CA GLN A 364 -18.28 -12.52 1.26
C GLN A 364 -19.35 -13.59 1.11
N LYS A 365 -20.04 -13.91 2.19
CA LYS A 365 -21.19 -14.80 2.19
C LYS A 365 -22.48 -13.99 2.08
N TYR A 366 -23.37 -14.46 1.23
CA TYR A 366 -24.75 -14.01 1.09
C TYR A 366 -25.69 -15.18 1.39
N THR A 367 -27.00 -14.94 1.51
CA THR A 367 -27.98 -15.97 1.84
C THR A 367 -27.94 -17.19 0.90
N ASP A 368 -27.79 -16.95 -0.41
CA ASP A 368 -27.87 -17.99 -1.44
C ASP A 368 -26.60 -18.08 -2.32
N SER A 369 -25.55 -17.36 -1.99
CA SER A 369 -24.32 -17.31 -2.77
C SER A 369 -23.11 -16.87 -1.95
N GLU A 370 -21.93 -17.07 -2.51
CA GLU A 370 -20.69 -16.52 -1.97
C GLU A 370 -19.85 -15.89 -3.08
N VAL A 371 -19.09 -14.87 -2.76
CA VAL A 371 -18.11 -14.24 -3.65
C VAL A 371 -16.75 -14.41 -3.02
N ILE A 372 -15.86 -15.08 -3.74
CA ILE A 372 -14.47 -15.31 -3.33
C ILE A 372 -13.60 -14.27 -4.01
N SER A 373 -12.82 -13.53 -3.23
CA SER A 373 -11.86 -12.55 -3.73
C SER A 373 -10.67 -13.23 -4.40
N PRO A 374 -10.08 -12.65 -5.45
CA PRO A 374 -8.79 -13.13 -5.94
C PRO A 374 -7.74 -13.08 -4.84
N GLY A 375 -7.00 -14.17 -4.65
CA GLY A 375 -5.82 -14.15 -3.80
C GLY A 375 -4.77 -13.19 -4.38
N THR A 376 -4.36 -12.18 -3.60
CA THR A 376 -3.40 -11.17 -4.04
C THR A 376 -2.46 -10.73 -2.93
N VAL A 377 -1.29 -10.26 -3.32
CA VAL A 377 -0.41 -9.46 -2.47
C VAL A 377 -0.43 -8.01 -2.96
N ILE A 378 -0.59 -7.08 -2.02
CA ILE A 378 -0.43 -5.64 -2.27
C ILE A 378 0.92 -5.24 -1.68
N ILE A 379 1.82 -4.78 -2.54
CA ILE A 379 3.16 -4.35 -2.16
C ILE A 379 3.17 -2.82 -2.03
N SER A 380 3.48 -2.32 -0.84
CA SER A 380 3.81 -0.92 -0.65
C SER A 380 5.32 -0.77 -0.64
N ALA A 381 5.86 0.11 -1.47
CA ALA A 381 7.28 0.44 -1.50
C ALA A 381 7.53 1.82 -0.90
N ALA A 382 8.64 1.96 -0.19
CA ALA A 382 9.06 3.22 0.39
C ALA A 382 10.58 3.41 0.25
N GLY A 383 11.00 4.66 0.02
CA GLY A 383 12.42 4.99 -0.10
C GLY A 383 12.73 6.43 0.28
N ASN A 384 13.97 6.66 0.75
CA ASN A 384 14.44 8.01 1.06
C ASN A 384 14.69 8.79 -0.22
N CYS A 385 13.88 9.82 -0.49
CA CYS A 385 14.06 10.75 -1.60
C CYS A 385 15.17 11.76 -1.25
N SER A 386 16.19 11.83 -2.10
CA SER A 386 17.36 12.70 -1.87
C SER A 386 17.15 14.15 -2.31
N GLU A 387 16.23 14.41 -3.25
CA GLU A 387 15.94 15.74 -3.80
C GLU A 387 14.51 15.81 -4.31
N ILE A 388 13.62 16.37 -3.49
CA ILE A 388 12.17 16.44 -3.77
C ILE A 388 11.81 17.28 -5.01
N SER A 389 12.68 18.19 -5.43
CA SER A 389 12.47 19.02 -6.62
C SER A 389 12.71 18.28 -7.94
N LYS A 390 13.35 17.11 -7.89
CA LYS A 390 13.68 16.28 -9.06
C LYS A 390 12.73 15.10 -9.28
N VAL A 391 11.60 15.07 -8.59
CA VAL A 391 10.58 14.03 -8.80
C VAL A 391 9.96 14.20 -10.18
N VAL A 392 10.00 13.14 -10.99
CA VAL A 392 9.53 13.13 -12.36
C VAL A 392 8.02 12.92 -12.40
N GLU A 393 7.33 13.67 -13.25
CA GLU A 393 5.88 13.55 -13.52
C GLU A 393 5.62 12.81 -14.84
N PRO A 394 4.44 12.21 -15.03
CA PRO A 394 4.14 11.49 -16.27
C PRO A 394 3.88 12.39 -17.49
N LEU A 395 3.58 13.68 -17.31
CA LEU A 395 3.19 14.58 -18.38
C LEU A 395 4.32 14.85 -19.38
N LEU A 396 4.13 14.46 -20.64
CA LEU A 396 5.06 14.73 -21.74
C LEU A 396 5.27 16.23 -21.97
N LYS A 397 6.41 16.58 -22.56
CA LYS A 397 6.79 17.95 -22.93
C LYS A 397 7.14 18.01 -24.42
N VAL A 398 6.58 18.95 -25.16
CA VAL A 398 6.81 19.06 -26.60
C VAL A 398 8.30 19.17 -26.94
N ASP A 399 9.05 19.95 -26.16
CA ASP A 399 10.49 20.12 -26.31
C ASP A 399 11.30 19.17 -25.44
N GLY A 400 10.70 18.09 -24.93
CA GLY A 400 11.33 17.17 -23.98
C GLY A 400 12.21 16.09 -24.61
N GLY A 401 12.37 16.09 -25.94
CA GLY A 401 13.15 15.09 -26.66
C GLY A 401 12.38 13.83 -27.02
N ASN A 402 13.08 12.72 -27.15
CA ASN A 402 12.52 11.43 -27.54
C ASN A 402 11.79 10.74 -26.41
N ILE A 403 10.79 9.94 -26.78
CA ILE A 403 10.06 9.06 -25.86
C ILE A 403 10.60 7.65 -26.02
N TYR A 404 10.90 7.03 -24.89
CA TYR A 404 11.52 5.72 -24.80
C TYR A 404 10.65 4.73 -24.05
N TYR A 405 10.75 3.47 -24.42
CA TYR A 405 10.06 2.35 -23.79
C TYR A 405 11.06 1.28 -23.36
N ILE A 406 10.86 0.70 -22.18
CA ILE A 406 11.55 -0.49 -21.70
C ILE A 406 10.50 -1.53 -21.28
N ASN A 407 10.52 -2.72 -21.90
CA ASN A 407 9.81 -3.88 -21.41
C ASN A 407 10.60 -4.48 -20.23
N VAL A 408 10.24 -4.08 -19.01
CA VAL A 408 10.93 -4.52 -17.78
C VAL A 408 10.69 -6.00 -17.52
N SER A 409 9.56 -6.55 -17.97
CA SER A 409 9.23 -7.97 -17.84
C SER A 409 10.13 -8.87 -18.69
N GLN A 410 10.63 -8.37 -19.81
CA GLN A 410 11.31 -9.16 -20.85
C GLN A 410 10.47 -10.36 -21.39
N ASP A 411 9.20 -10.40 -21.06
CA ASP A 411 8.29 -11.47 -21.49
C ASP A 411 7.56 -11.08 -22.78
N GLU A 412 6.97 -12.08 -23.44
CA GLU A 412 6.07 -11.88 -24.58
C GLU A 412 4.83 -11.08 -24.17
N TYR A 413 4.20 -10.39 -25.13
CA TYR A 413 2.98 -9.65 -24.89
C TYR A 413 1.79 -10.57 -24.71
N LYS A 414 1.37 -10.76 -23.47
CA LYS A 414 0.29 -11.68 -23.06
C LYS A 414 -0.91 -10.90 -22.53
N LEU A 415 -2.10 -11.28 -22.94
CA LEU A 415 -3.34 -10.61 -22.56
C LEU A 415 -4.03 -11.20 -21.33
N GLY A 416 -3.57 -12.35 -20.83
CA GLY A 416 -4.16 -12.97 -19.65
C GLY A 416 -4.02 -12.11 -18.41
N GLY A 417 -5.10 -11.96 -17.67
CA GLY A 417 -5.18 -11.12 -16.47
C GLY A 417 -5.35 -9.62 -16.74
N SER A 418 -5.33 -9.18 -18.01
CA SER A 418 -5.41 -7.76 -18.37
C SER A 418 -6.82 -7.16 -18.26
N SER A 419 -6.89 -5.85 -18.11
CA SER A 419 -8.10 -5.04 -18.22
C SER A 419 -8.82 -5.27 -19.56
N PHE A 420 -8.06 -5.46 -20.63
CA PHE A 420 -8.63 -5.82 -21.93
C PHE A 420 -9.46 -7.10 -21.88
N ASN A 421 -8.94 -8.16 -21.28
CA ASN A 421 -9.65 -9.44 -21.14
C ASN A 421 -10.90 -9.28 -20.26
N GLN A 422 -10.86 -8.43 -19.24
CA GLN A 422 -12.02 -8.12 -18.40
C GLN A 422 -13.16 -7.51 -19.20
N THR A 423 -12.87 -6.60 -20.15
CA THR A 423 -13.92 -6.01 -21.02
C THR A 423 -14.60 -7.06 -21.90
N LEU A 424 -13.94 -8.16 -22.18
CA LEU A 424 -14.45 -9.27 -22.96
C LEU A 424 -15.04 -10.41 -22.09
N ASN A 425 -15.15 -10.17 -20.79
CA ASN A 425 -15.64 -11.13 -19.81
C ASN A 425 -14.86 -12.46 -19.83
N THR A 426 -13.53 -12.36 -19.95
CA THR A 426 -12.57 -13.47 -19.97
C THR A 426 -11.40 -13.15 -19.06
N ILE A 427 -10.63 -14.16 -18.67
CA ILE A 427 -9.39 -14.02 -17.88
C ILE A 427 -8.17 -14.32 -18.75
N GLY A 428 -8.22 -15.37 -19.55
CA GLY A 428 -7.06 -15.91 -20.30
C GLY A 428 -6.24 -16.89 -19.47
N ASN A 429 -5.39 -17.66 -20.13
CA ASN A 429 -4.58 -18.70 -19.50
C ASN A 429 -3.11 -18.33 -19.27
N GLU A 430 -2.62 -17.30 -19.95
CA GLU A 430 -1.22 -16.89 -19.90
C GLU A 430 -1.14 -15.42 -19.50
N THR A 431 -0.51 -15.16 -18.36
CA THR A 431 -0.21 -13.80 -17.89
C THR A 431 1.28 -13.47 -18.13
N PRO A 432 1.64 -12.18 -18.31
CA PRO A 432 3.04 -11.78 -18.28
C PRO A 432 3.69 -12.15 -16.95
N ASP A 433 5.02 -12.30 -16.96
CA ASP A 433 5.81 -12.56 -15.77
C ASP A 433 7.09 -11.72 -15.76
N VAL A 434 7.68 -11.54 -14.58
CA VAL A 434 8.94 -10.82 -14.35
C VAL A 434 9.90 -11.73 -13.61
N THR A 435 10.72 -12.48 -14.35
CA THR A 435 11.63 -13.47 -13.76
C THR A 435 13.07 -12.99 -13.59
N ASN A 436 13.46 -11.92 -14.30
CA ASN A 436 14.83 -11.41 -14.31
C ASN A 436 15.01 -10.22 -13.34
N ALA A 437 15.24 -10.52 -12.06
CA ALA A 437 15.48 -9.51 -11.04
C ALA A 437 16.69 -8.59 -11.35
N SER A 438 17.73 -9.13 -12.00
CA SER A 438 18.91 -8.32 -12.38
C SER A 438 18.57 -7.27 -13.44
N TYR A 439 17.69 -7.61 -14.38
CA TYR A 439 17.23 -6.65 -15.39
C TYR A 439 16.39 -5.53 -14.76
N VAL A 440 15.46 -5.88 -13.86
CA VAL A 440 14.68 -4.90 -13.08
C VAL A 440 15.58 -3.96 -12.30
N LYS A 441 16.55 -4.52 -11.58
CA LYS A 441 17.53 -3.76 -10.77
C LYS A 441 18.40 -2.82 -11.61
N ASN A 442 18.89 -3.28 -12.75
CA ASN A 442 19.71 -2.49 -13.65
C ASN A 442 18.87 -1.36 -14.28
N THR A 443 17.65 -1.65 -14.73
CA THR A 443 16.72 -0.63 -15.23
C THR A 443 16.46 0.43 -14.17
N PHE A 444 16.06 0.01 -12.96
CA PHE A 444 15.79 0.92 -11.84
C PHE A 444 16.99 1.84 -11.57
N ASN A 445 18.17 1.26 -11.38
CA ASN A 445 19.38 2.02 -11.01
C ASN A 445 19.82 2.97 -12.14
N THR A 446 19.64 2.61 -13.41
CA THR A 446 19.98 3.47 -14.55
C THR A 446 19.05 4.66 -14.64
N ILE A 447 17.72 4.46 -14.51
CA ILE A 447 16.75 5.56 -14.44
C ILE A 447 17.07 6.49 -13.27
N GLN A 448 17.41 5.95 -12.09
CA GLN A 448 17.80 6.75 -10.93
C GLN A 448 19.03 7.66 -11.21
N LYS A 449 20.03 7.15 -11.92
CA LYS A 449 21.20 7.95 -12.34
C LYS A 449 20.78 9.07 -13.29
N LEU A 450 19.91 8.76 -14.26
CA LEU A 450 19.47 9.72 -15.26
C LEU A 450 18.59 10.82 -14.64
N ILE A 451 17.70 10.49 -13.69
CA ILE A 451 16.91 11.48 -12.95
C ILE A 451 17.81 12.42 -12.14
N LYS A 452 18.78 11.89 -11.40
CA LYS A 452 19.74 12.69 -10.62
C LYS A 452 20.56 13.64 -11.51
N ALA A 453 20.80 13.22 -12.75
CA ALA A 453 21.50 14.02 -13.77
C ALA A 453 20.58 14.94 -14.60
N ASP A 454 19.29 15.09 -14.23
CA ASP A 454 18.28 15.92 -14.91
C ASP A 454 18.00 15.53 -16.38
N LYS A 455 18.26 14.26 -16.74
CA LYS A 455 18.11 13.75 -18.12
C LYS A 455 16.68 13.30 -18.44
N ILE A 456 15.89 12.91 -17.45
CA ILE A 456 14.51 12.45 -17.63
C ILE A 456 13.56 13.65 -17.48
N LYS A 457 12.64 13.83 -18.45
CA LYS A 457 11.70 14.95 -18.50
C LYS A 457 10.27 14.57 -18.11
N ALA A 458 9.88 13.33 -18.40
CA ALA A 458 8.61 12.73 -18.03
C ALA A 458 8.79 11.22 -17.87
N GLY A 459 7.89 10.57 -17.13
CA GLY A 459 7.94 9.12 -16.98
C GLY A 459 6.71 8.52 -16.35
N HIS A 460 6.30 7.34 -16.84
CA HIS A 460 5.13 6.60 -16.40
C HIS A 460 5.40 5.09 -16.44
N ASP A 461 4.77 4.34 -15.55
CA ASP A 461 4.77 2.89 -15.58
C ASP A 461 3.70 2.33 -16.52
N ILE A 462 3.75 1.03 -16.78
CA ILE A 462 2.68 0.28 -17.43
C ILE A 462 2.01 -0.60 -16.40
N ALA A 463 0.74 -0.35 -16.16
CA ALA A 463 -0.10 -1.05 -15.19
C ALA A 463 -1.48 -1.41 -15.82
N SER A 464 -2.55 -1.36 -15.03
CA SER A 464 -3.92 -1.64 -15.52
C SER A 464 -4.29 -0.78 -16.73
N GLY A 465 -4.82 -1.42 -17.75
CA GLY A 465 -5.15 -0.80 -19.03
C GLY A 465 -4.07 -0.95 -20.10
N GLY A 466 -2.87 -1.40 -19.72
CA GLY A 466 -1.78 -1.72 -20.62
C GLY A 466 -1.06 -0.51 -21.22
N PHE A 467 -0.21 -0.78 -22.19
CA PHE A 467 0.69 0.20 -22.79
C PHE A 467 -0.06 1.40 -23.42
N ILE A 468 -1.20 1.16 -24.09
CA ILE A 468 -1.99 2.23 -24.75
C ILE A 468 -2.53 3.24 -23.73
N THR A 469 -2.94 2.77 -22.55
CA THR A 469 -3.42 3.64 -21.48
C THR A 469 -2.30 4.55 -20.99
N THR A 470 -1.11 4.00 -20.72
CA THR A 470 0.09 4.76 -20.34
C THR A 470 0.41 5.86 -21.36
N LEU A 471 0.41 5.54 -22.67
CA LEU A 471 0.70 6.52 -23.73
C LEU A 471 -0.33 7.67 -23.76
N LEU A 472 -1.60 7.38 -23.50
CA LEU A 472 -2.66 8.38 -23.44
C LEU A 472 -2.60 9.22 -22.16
N GLU A 473 -2.40 8.59 -21.01
CA GLU A 473 -2.30 9.26 -19.70
C GLU A 473 -1.14 10.26 -19.65
N MET A 474 -0.04 9.97 -20.34
CA MET A 474 1.08 10.91 -20.48
C MET A 474 0.71 12.18 -21.28
N CYS A 475 -0.44 12.20 -21.95
CA CYS A 475 -0.96 13.38 -22.66
C CYS A 475 -2.20 14.02 -21.97
N PHE A 476 -2.91 13.31 -21.08
CA PHE A 476 -4.23 13.72 -20.58
C PHE A 476 -4.23 15.01 -19.76
N ALA A 477 -3.16 15.34 -19.08
CA ALA A 477 -3.15 16.48 -18.15
C ALA A 477 -2.95 17.86 -18.82
N ASP A 478 -2.85 17.92 -20.16
CA ASP A 478 -2.81 19.14 -20.95
C ASP A 478 -3.83 19.08 -22.10
N VAL A 479 -4.41 20.22 -22.48
CA VAL A 479 -5.48 20.29 -23.49
C VAL A 479 -4.98 20.18 -24.91
N ASN A 480 -3.72 20.53 -25.18
CA ASN A 480 -3.15 20.61 -26.52
C ASN A 480 -2.13 19.51 -26.82
N LEU A 481 -1.75 18.76 -25.81
CA LEU A 481 -0.67 17.79 -25.93
C LEU A 481 -1.12 16.58 -26.75
N GLY A 482 -0.22 16.12 -27.61
CA GLY A 482 -0.33 14.91 -28.38
C GLY A 482 1.03 14.26 -28.55
N ALA A 483 1.09 13.11 -29.20
CA ALA A 483 2.33 12.41 -29.49
C ALA A 483 2.20 11.49 -30.71
N ASP A 484 3.31 11.29 -31.40
CA ASP A 484 3.45 10.32 -32.49
C ASP A 484 4.36 9.19 -32.02
N PHE A 485 3.82 7.97 -32.01
CA PHE A 485 4.52 6.76 -31.59
C PHE A 485 4.71 5.80 -32.76
N ASN A 486 5.86 5.13 -32.79
CA ASN A 486 6.15 4.02 -33.69
C ASN A 486 6.62 2.81 -32.84
N ILE A 487 5.79 1.79 -32.77
CA ILE A 487 6.01 0.58 -31.99
C ILE A 487 6.41 -0.64 -32.85
N SER A 488 6.70 -0.41 -34.15
CA SER A 488 7.04 -1.50 -35.09
C SER A 488 8.31 -2.29 -34.70
N GLU A 489 9.24 -1.64 -34.00
CA GLU A 489 10.47 -2.29 -33.53
C GLU A 489 10.26 -3.25 -32.33
N LEU A 490 9.06 -3.29 -31.75
CA LEU A 490 8.74 -4.20 -30.65
C LEU A 490 8.52 -5.66 -31.11
N ASN A 491 8.56 -5.89 -32.43
CA ASN A 491 8.52 -7.21 -33.08
C ASN A 491 7.30 -8.09 -32.73
N GLU A 492 6.15 -7.47 -32.44
CA GLU A 492 4.85 -8.14 -32.33
C GLU A 492 3.89 -7.56 -33.37
N GLU A 493 3.37 -8.42 -34.26
CA GLU A 493 2.48 -8.03 -35.33
C GLU A 493 1.06 -7.69 -34.83
N ASP A 494 0.63 -8.35 -33.76
CA ASP A 494 -0.70 -8.12 -33.17
C ASP A 494 -0.70 -6.86 -32.29
N ALA A 495 -1.16 -5.75 -32.86
CA ALA A 495 -1.27 -4.48 -32.17
C ALA A 495 -2.10 -4.55 -30.87
N ILE A 496 -3.10 -5.44 -30.80
CA ILE A 496 -3.91 -5.63 -29.58
C ILE A 496 -3.04 -6.18 -28.44
N LYS A 497 -2.18 -7.15 -28.74
CA LYS A 497 -1.27 -7.71 -27.73
C LYS A 497 -0.31 -6.65 -27.20
N VAL A 498 0.37 -5.92 -28.10
CA VAL A 498 1.32 -4.88 -27.70
C VAL A 498 0.64 -3.80 -26.85
N LEU A 499 -0.51 -3.31 -27.32
CA LEU A 499 -1.15 -2.14 -26.74
C LEU A 499 -1.92 -2.40 -25.46
N PHE A 500 -2.47 -3.61 -25.28
CA PHE A 500 -3.33 -3.93 -24.14
C PHE A 500 -2.73 -4.95 -23.16
N SER A 501 -1.55 -5.53 -23.44
CA SER A 501 -0.88 -6.33 -22.43
C SER A 501 -0.42 -5.46 -21.28
N GLU A 502 -0.51 -6.02 -20.08
CA GLU A 502 -0.07 -5.37 -18.85
C GLU A 502 1.31 -5.91 -18.44
N ASN A 503 2.21 -6.04 -19.42
CA ASN A 503 3.59 -6.36 -19.16
C ASN A 503 4.25 -5.24 -18.35
N ALA A 504 4.86 -5.59 -17.23
CA ALA A 504 5.59 -4.59 -16.43
C ALA A 504 6.63 -3.87 -17.30
N GLY A 505 6.51 -2.55 -17.37
CA GLY A 505 7.32 -1.71 -18.25
C GLY A 505 7.29 -0.25 -17.81
N ILE A 506 8.10 0.57 -18.46
CA ILE A 506 8.14 2.01 -18.26
C ILE A 506 8.24 2.75 -19.58
N VAL A 507 7.56 3.90 -19.65
CA VAL A 507 7.68 4.88 -20.73
C VAL A 507 8.27 6.15 -20.14
N PHE A 508 9.26 6.73 -20.80
CA PHE A 508 9.87 7.97 -20.30
C PHE A 508 10.38 8.84 -21.43
N GLN A 509 10.54 10.13 -21.15
CA GLN A 509 11.01 11.12 -22.10
C GLN A 509 12.38 11.68 -21.67
N ALA A 510 13.31 11.82 -22.62
CA ALA A 510 14.62 12.39 -22.38
C ALA A 510 15.01 13.36 -23.50
N ASP A 511 15.67 14.47 -23.12
CA ASP A 511 16.09 15.53 -24.06
C ASP A 511 17.40 15.24 -24.78
N THR A 512 18.09 14.18 -24.41
CA THR A 512 19.36 13.73 -25.01
C THR A 512 19.33 12.24 -25.22
N SER A 513 20.21 11.75 -26.11
CA SER A 513 20.41 10.32 -26.27
C SER A 513 20.85 9.67 -24.94
N ILE A 514 20.18 8.63 -24.57
CA ILE A 514 20.40 7.90 -23.30
C ILE A 514 20.67 6.40 -23.52
N GLU A 515 20.60 5.95 -24.76
CA GLU A 515 20.67 4.53 -25.15
C GLU A 515 21.96 3.88 -24.64
N ALA A 516 23.11 4.57 -24.75
CA ALA A 516 24.41 4.05 -24.30
C ALA A 516 24.43 3.72 -22.80
N ALA A 517 23.72 4.48 -21.97
CA ALA A 517 23.66 4.23 -20.52
C ALA A 517 22.90 2.93 -20.17
N PHE A 518 21.97 2.51 -21.02
CA PHE A 518 21.25 1.26 -20.88
C PHE A 518 22.00 0.09 -21.52
N GLU A 519 22.63 0.32 -22.68
CA GLU A 519 23.45 -0.67 -23.37
C GLU A 519 24.60 -1.17 -22.50
N GLU A 520 25.29 -0.28 -21.76
CA GLU A 520 26.36 -0.64 -20.80
C GLU A 520 25.94 -1.66 -19.75
N VAL A 521 24.64 -1.72 -19.41
CA VAL A 521 24.11 -2.62 -18.37
C VAL A 521 23.22 -3.72 -18.94
N GLY A 522 23.19 -3.88 -20.28
CA GLY A 522 22.46 -4.91 -20.97
C GLY A 522 20.93 -4.71 -20.98
N ILE A 523 20.46 -3.47 -20.97
CA ILE A 523 19.03 -3.12 -21.03
C ILE A 523 18.68 -2.68 -22.45
N THR A 524 17.66 -3.31 -23.03
CA THR A 524 17.11 -2.89 -24.32
C THR A 524 16.14 -1.73 -24.11
N VAL A 525 16.39 -0.61 -24.77
CA VAL A 525 15.53 0.56 -24.78
C VAL A 525 15.09 0.86 -26.21
N PHE A 526 13.79 1.11 -26.39
CA PHE A 526 13.22 1.43 -27.69
C PHE A 526 12.87 2.93 -27.75
N ASN A 527 13.36 3.62 -28.77
CA ASN A 527 12.89 4.97 -29.09
C ASN A 527 11.57 4.86 -29.83
N ILE A 528 10.47 5.20 -29.19
CA ILE A 528 9.11 4.97 -29.72
C ILE A 528 8.44 6.23 -30.26
N GLY A 529 9.05 7.43 -30.14
CA GLY A 529 8.41 8.61 -30.72
C GLY A 529 8.74 9.93 -30.06
N THR A 530 7.89 10.92 -30.31
CA THR A 530 8.04 12.30 -29.80
C THR A 530 6.69 12.94 -29.48
N ALA A 531 6.69 13.90 -28.55
CA ALA A 531 5.52 14.69 -28.21
C ALA A 531 5.33 15.86 -29.17
N ASN A 532 4.07 16.27 -29.37
CA ASN A 532 3.69 17.40 -30.23
C ASN A 532 2.46 18.15 -29.67
N ASN A 533 2.02 19.19 -30.36
CA ASN A 533 0.83 20.00 -29.99
C ASN A 533 -0.39 19.69 -30.86
N SER A 534 -0.56 18.46 -31.34
CA SER A 534 -1.67 18.09 -32.24
C SER A 534 -2.99 17.79 -31.51
N GLY A 535 -2.97 17.60 -30.21
CA GLY A 535 -4.12 17.09 -29.45
C GLY A 535 -4.48 15.65 -29.80
N LYS A 536 -3.59 14.92 -30.49
CA LYS A 536 -3.83 13.54 -30.93
C LYS A 536 -2.67 12.64 -30.53
N VAL A 537 -2.99 11.41 -30.20
CA VAL A 537 -2.03 10.32 -30.09
C VAL A 537 -2.14 9.47 -31.35
N THR A 538 -1.04 9.39 -32.11
CA THR A 538 -0.92 8.53 -33.29
C THR A 538 0.04 7.39 -33.00
N ILE A 539 -0.38 6.15 -33.27
CA ILE A 539 0.42 4.95 -33.02
C ILE A 539 0.56 4.17 -34.32
N LYS A 540 1.78 3.98 -34.76
CA LYS A 540 2.12 3.15 -35.92
C LYS A 540 2.66 1.81 -35.44
N ASN A 541 2.07 0.70 -35.96
CA ASN A 541 2.60 -0.66 -35.83
C ASN A 541 2.70 -1.28 -37.23
N ASN A 542 3.90 -1.36 -37.78
CA ASN A 542 4.16 -1.79 -39.16
C ASN A 542 3.33 -0.98 -40.19
N GLU A 543 2.40 -1.63 -40.90
CA GLU A 543 1.53 -1.00 -41.88
C GLU A 543 0.25 -0.39 -41.28
N GLU A 544 -0.06 -0.72 -40.02
CA GLU A 544 -1.27 -0.21 -39.34
C GLU A 544 -0.97 1.13 -38.65
N THR A 545 -1.92 2.03 -38.70
CA THR A 545 -1.84 3.31 -37.98
C THR A 545 -3.17 3.59 -37.29
N PHE A 546 -3.09 3.89 -36.00
CA PHE A 546 -4.22 4.25 -35.17
C PHE A 546 -4.07 5.69 -34.71
N SER A 547 -5.15 6.46 -34.65
CA SER A 547 -5.11 7.86 -34.19
C SER A 547 -6.30 8.14 -33.30
N PHE A 548 -6.02 8.73 -32.14
CA PHE A 548 -6.98 9.00 -31.09
C PHE A 548 -6.94 10.48 -30.71
N ASP A 549 -8.11 11.11 -30.57
CA ASP A 549 -8.23 12.44 -30.01
C ASP A 549 -8.03 12.38 -28.51
N VAL A 550 -7.06 13.12 -27.97
CA VAL A 550 -6.67 13.08 -26.55
C VAL A 550 -7.82 13.57 -25.66
N ALA A 551 -8.55 14.62 -26.08
CA ALA A 551 -9.66 15.16 -25.31
C ALA A 551 -10.82 14.16 -25.24
N GLU A 552 -11.17 13.52 -26.38
CA GLU A 552 -12.21 12.49 -26.40
C GLU A 552 -11.85 11.30 -25.51
N MET A 553 -10.62 10.78 -25.60
CA MET A 553 -10.20 9.64 -24.79
C MET A 553 -10.13 9.99 -23.31
N ARG A 554 -9.68 11.19 -22.95
CA ARG A 554 -9.70 11.70 -21.59
C ARG A 554 -11.14 11.80 -21.05
N ASP A 555 -12.10 12.29 -21.84
CA ASP A 555 -13.49 12.39 -21.42
C ASP A 555 -14.10 11.00 -21.18
N VAL A 556 -13.75 10.01 -22.01
CA VAL A 556 -14.14 8.60 -21.80
C VAL A 556 -13.52 8.05 -20.51
N TRP A 557 -12.24 8.30 -20.27
CA TRP A 557 -11.51 7.87 -19.06
C TRP A 557 -12.07 8.53 -17.78
N TYR A 558 -12.52 9.77 -17.88
CA TYR A 558 -13.09 10.54 -16.78
C TYR A 558 -14.56 10.17 -16.47
N LYS A 559 -15.28 9.58 -17.42
CA LYS A 559 -16.72 9.34 -17.33
C LYS A 559 -17.15 8.44 -16.15
N THR A 560 -16.30 7.53 -15.72
CA THR A 560 -16.57 6.61 -14.60
C THR A 560 -16.34 7.29 -13.24
N SER A 561 -15.63 8.41 -13.23
CA SER A 561 -15.28 9.19 -12.04
C SER A 561 -16.50 9.84 -11.34
#